data_87ae928aa196d9714659d9b237c510e4
#
_entry.id   87ae928aa196d9714659d9b237c510e4
#
_cell.length_a   1.000
_cell.length_b   1.000
_cell.length_c   1.000
_cell.angle_alpha   90.00
_cell.angle_beta   90.00
_cell.angle_gamma   90.00
#
_symmetry.space_group_name_H-M   'P 1'
#
loop_
_entity.id
_entity.type
_entity.pdbx_description
1 polymer ?
#
loop_
_entity_poly.entity_id
_entity_poly.type
_entity_poly.pdbx_seq_one_letter_code
_entity_poly.pdbx_strand_id
1 'polypeptide(L)'
;MPPMANGKQKLELTWIGKENRPKLEPRILIEDPAKSYHAGFRHGDQQSAVSSQAATTDDGPSAAGPPSGKDFFDNRLIFGDNLLALKALEQEFTGKIKCIYIDPPYNTGSAFTHYDDGIEHSLWLSLMRDRLELLRRLLSPDGSIFIQIDDRECHYLKVAMDGIFGRDNFLGTAIWQKRISPDPDSKFISATHDYIFLYARDQGRCMMNRLVRTAEQDARYANPDDDPRGPWTSSDLTRREYREHDFYAIKLPSGREVWPAKGRSWSVPPETFEEMRGENRVYFGPNGDAMPRRKRFLSEVRDGVVPTSWWSSEDAGKNEDGKREIKSLFPDENDPFATPKPERLIQRILTIASNPGDWVLDSFAGSGTTGAVAHKMGRKWIMVELGEHCHTHIIPRLKKVIDGADPGGITESVGWKGGGGFRYYRVGPSLLEKDQFGNLVISKEFNSAMLAEAMCKLEGFIYAPSTTDYWQQGHSTEADFIYVTTQTLTREQLQKLSDDVGPNRTLLICCGAFRGIKAGDFPNLTVKKIPKAVLAKCEWGHDDYSLEIQNLPVVEGKSGASRGGAEDAERPRTKAHRRKQAAANSASLFDMAETGVSRGGAENDGKQTPTSAPPREDFFDNRLKGI
;
A
#
# COMPACT_ATOMS: atom_id res chain seq x y z
N MET A 1 44.46 -13.70 -20.21
CA MET A 1 43.14 -13.20 -19.71
C MET A 1 42.08 -13.79 -20.61
N PRO A 2 41.08 -14.53 -20.11
CA PRO A 2 39.97 -15.00 -20.91
C PRO A 2 39.13 -13.80 -21.35
N PRO A 3 38.49 -13.82 -22.53
CA PRO A 3 37.68 -12.71 -23.02
C PRO A 3 36.45 -12.57 -22.11
N MET A 4 36.25 -11.36 -21.59
CA MET A 4 35.05 -11.01 -20.84
C MET A 4 33.83 -11.13 -21.76
N ALA A 5 32.92 -12.04 -21.41
CA ALA A 5 31.63 -12.12 -22.07
C ALA A 5 30.90 -10.78 -21.90
N ASN A 6 30.37 -10.25 -23.01
CA ASN A 6 29.53 -9.04 -23.07
C ASN A 6 28.18 -9.27 -22.36
N GLY A 7 28.20 -9.57 -21.06
CA GLY A 7 27.03 -9.56 -20.21
C GLY A 7 26.77 -8.13 -19.75
N LYS A 8 25.62 -7.57 -20.04
CA LYS A 8 25.17 -6.31 -19.49
C LYS A 8 25.34 -6.38 -17.97
N GLN A 9 26.27 -5.60 -17.41
CA GLN A 9 26.46 -5.50 -15.96
C GLN A 9 25.17 -4.99 -15.35
N LYS A 10 24.55 -5.80 -14.48
CA LYS A 10 23.34 -5.42 -13.74
C LYS A 10 23.77 -4.82 -12.41
N LEU A 11 23.34 -3.59 -12.13
CA LEU A 11 23.45 -3.03 -10.79
C LEU A 11 22.55 -3.84 -9.85
N GLU A 12 23.12 -4.33 -8.76
CA GLU A 12 22.40 -5.11 -7.77
C GLU A 12 22.74 -4.65 -6.37
N LEU A 13 21.70 -4.38 -5.55
CA LEU A 13 21.85 -4.16 -4.12
C LEU A 13 21.98 -5.51 -3.42
N THR A 14 23.01 -5.67 -2.61
CA THR A 14 23.17 -6.85 -1.76
C THR A 14 23.21 -6.47 -0.30
N TRP A 15 22.74 -7.33 0.59
CA TRP A 15 22.74 -7.18 2.04
C TRP A 15 22.83 -8.53 2.73
N ILE A 16 23.13 -8.53 4.03
CA ILE A 16 23.23 -9.74 4.84
C ILE A 16 21.85 -10.42 4.90
N GLY A 17 21.78 -11.69 4.55
CA GLY A 17 20.53 -12.45 4.55
C GLY A 17 19.65 -12.27 3.31
N LYS A 18 20.10 -11.56 2.26
CA LYS A 18 19.33 -11.39 1.02
C LYS A 18 18.87 -12.71 0.41
N GLU A 19 19.69 -13.76 0.47
CA GLU A 19 19.35 -15.07 -0.09
C GLU A 19 18.50 -15.93 0.85
N ASN A 20 18.35 -15.51 2.10
CA ASN A 20 17.50 -16.21 3.07
C ASN A 20 16.04 -15.93 2.74
N ARG A 21 15.35 -16.95 2.23
CA ARG A 21 13.94 -16.87 1.84
C ARG A 21 13.11 -17.76 2.76
N PRO A 22 12.12 -17.22 3.48
CA PRO A 22 11.22 -18.04 4.27
C PRO A 22 10.41 -18.96 3.36
N LYS A 23 10.30 -20.22 3.71
CA LYS A 23 9.40 -21.17 3.05
C LYS A 23 8.01 -21.01 3.62
N LEU A 24 7.30 -19.99 3.16
CA LEU A 24 6.00 -19.60 3.70
C LEU A 24 4.97 -20.71 3.57
N GLU A 25 4.32 -21.00 4.67
CA GLU A 25 3.12 -21.82 4.70
C GLU A 25 1.95 -21.07 4.06
N PRO A 26 1.26 -21.63 3.06
CA PRO A 26 0.05 -21.00 2.49
C PRO A 26 -1.12 -21.19 3.47
N ARG A 27 -1.26 -20.23 4.41
CA ARG A 27 -2.30 -20.23 5.43
C ARG A 27 -3.69 -20.10 4.81
N ILE A 28 -4.69 -20.55 5.53
CA ILE A 28 -6.09 -20.25 5.23
C ILE A 28 -6.50 -18.95 5.90
N LEU A 29 -7.49 -18.27 5.35
CA LEU A 29 -8.14 -17.12 5.98
C LEU A 29 -9.45 -17.60 6.60
N ILE A 30 -9.58 -17.43 7.91
CA ILE A 30 -10.76 -17.86 8.66
C ILE A 30 -11.66 -16.65 8.86
N GLU A 31 -12.86 -16.68 8.28
CA GLU A 31 -13.86 -15.62 8.48
C GLU A 31 -14.43 -15.67 9.90
N ASP A 32 -14.57 -14.50 10.52
CA ASP A 32 -15.31 -14.31 11.77
C ASP A 32 -16.53 -13.43 11.50
N PRO A 33 -17.71 -14.05 11.30
CA PRO A 33 -18.93 -13.31 11.01
C PRO A 33 -19.35 -12.34 12.12
N ALA A 34 -18.95 -12.60 13.37
CA ALA A 34 -19.29 -11.73 14.50
C ALA A 34 -18.57 -10.36 14.44
N LYS A 35 -17.42 -10.31 13.77
CA LYS A 35 -16.64 -9.09 13.55
C LYS A 35 -16.86 -8.47 12.17
N SER A 36 -17.47 -9.21 11.25
CA SER A 36 -17.91 -8.70 9.95
C SER A 36 -19.05 -7.70 10.13
N TYR A 37 -19.20 -6.75 9.23
CA TYR A 37 -20.21 -5.69 9.37
C TYR A 37 -20.80 -5.27 8.04
N HIS A 38 -22.13 -5.03 8.01
CA HIS A 38 -22.86 -4.54 6.84
C HIS A 38 -24.00 -3.61 7.26
N ALA A 39 -24.15 -2.47 6.57
CA ALA A 39 -25.27 -1.56 6.78
C ALA A 39 -26.61 -2.25 6.43
N GLY A 40 -27.53 -2.29 7.37
CA GLY A 40 -28.87 -2.84 7.17
C GLY A 40 -29.05 -4.32 7.50
N PHE A 41 -28.02 -5.05 7.94
CA PHE A 41 -28.16 -6.41 8.47
C PHE A 41 -28.01 -6.43 9.99
N ARG A 42 -29.06 -6.83 10.70
CA ARG A 42 -28.97 -7.12 12.14
C ARG A 42 -28.43 -8.53 12.36
N HIS A 43 -27.73 -8.77 13.46
CA HIS A 43 -27.02 -10.00 13.82
C HIS A 43 -27.81 -11.33 13.70
N GLY A 44 -29.15 -11.29 13.51
CA GLY A 44 -29.99 -12.48 13.31
C GLY A 44 -30.16 -12.93 11.85
N ASP A 45 -29.90 -12.05 10.89
CA ASP A 45 -30.20 -12.30 9.46
C ASP A 45 -28.98 -12.79 8.66
N GLN A 46 -27.82 -12.88 9.29
CA GLN A 46 -26.55 -13.18 8.60
C GLN A 46 -26.43 -14.64 8.10
N GLN A 47 -27.17 -15.58 8.68
CA GLN A 47 -27.06 -17.00 8.28
C GLN A 47 -27.78 -17.34 6.96
N SER A 48 -28.72 -16.54 6.52
CA SER A 48 -29.46 -16.79 5.28
C SER A 48 -28.87 -16.12 4.03
N ALA A 49 -28.02 -15.10 4.20
CA ALA A 49 -27.44 -14.34 3.08
C ALA A 49 -26.24 -15.03 2.42
N VAL A 50 -25.56 -15.94 3.10
CA VAL A 50 -24.35 -16.63 2.59
C VAL A 50 -24.68 -17.71 1.55
N SER A 51 -25.93 -18.19 1.53
CA SER A 51 -26.35 -19.28 0.63
C SER A 51 -26.99 -18.85 -0.69
N SER A 52 -27.20 -17.55 -0.95
CA SER A 52 -28.01 -17.08 -2.10
C SER A 52 -27.25 -16.35 -3.23
N GLN A 53 -25.90 -16.34 -3.23
CA GLN A 53 -25.14 -15.68 -4.30
C GLN A 53 -24.42 -16.64 -5.25
N ALA A 54 -25.21 -17.52 -5.90
CA ALA A 54 -24.80 -18.19 -7.12
C ALA A 54 -25.90 -17.97 -8.18
N ALA A 55 -26.01 -16.75 -8.70
CA ALA A 55 -26.76 -16.51 -9.94
C ALA A 55 -26.12 -15.32 -10.66
N THR A 56 -25.36 -15.65 -11.69
CA THR A 56 -24.85 -14.74 -12.71
C THR A 56 -25.99 -14.29 -13.62
N THR A 57 -26.16 -12.98 -13.81
CA THR A 57 -26.85 -12.44 -15.00
C THR A 57 -25.92 -11.42 -15.66
N ASP A 58 -25.63 -11.75 -16.90
CA ASP A 58 -24.90 -11.02 -17.92
C ASP A 58 -25.80 -9.89 -18.45
N ASP A 59 -25.44 -8.62 -18.18
CA ASP A 59 -26.02 -7.47 -18.89
C ASP A 59 -24.95 -6.39 -19.04
N GLY A 60 -24.80 -5.90 -20.28
CA GLY A 60 -23.77 -5.01 -20.78
C GLY A 60 -23.75 -3.59 -20.19
N PRO A 61 -22.75 -2.74 -20.58
CA PRO A 61 -22.41 -1.52 -19.86
C PRO A 61 -23.42 -0.40 -20.11
N SER A 62 -24.18 -0.07 -19.08
CA SER A 62 -25.00 1.14 -18.99
C SER A 62 -24.27 2.19 -18.12
N ALA A 63 -24.28 3.44 -18.57
CA ALA A 63 -23.77 4.60 -17.83
C ALA A 63 -24.52 4.75 -16.49
N ALA A 64 -23.94 4.15 -15.44
CA ALA A 64 -24.55 4.13 -14.12
C ALA A 64 -23.92 5.21 -13.23
N GLY A 65 -24.77 5.96 -12.55
CA GLY A 65 -24.43 6.77 -11.39
C GLY A 65 -23.75 5.93 -10.27
N PRO A 66 -23.30 6.53 -9.16
CA PRO A 66 -22.57 5.82 -8.12
C PRO A 66 -23.37 4.58 -7.68
N PRO A 67 -22.72 3.39 -7.57
CA PRO A 67 -23.41 2.13 -7.29
C PRO A 67 -24.20 2.23 -5.99
N SER A 68 -25.46 1.81 -6.03
CA SER A 68 -26.31 1.71 -4.86
C SER A 68 -25.69 0.71 -3.87
N GLY A 69 -25.56 1.07 -2.61
CA GLY A 69 -24.81 0.43 -1.53
C GLY A 69 -25.08 -1.05 -1.20
N LYS A 70 -25.58 -1.84 -2.15
CA LYS A 70 -25.89 -3.26 -1.96
C LYS A 70 -24.74 -4.22 -2.32
N ASP A 71 -23.69 -3.77 -3.05
CA ASP A 71 -22.72 -4.70 -3.67
C ASP A 71 -21.32 -4.70 -3.05
N PHE A 72 -21.08 -3.98 -1.95
CA PHE A 72 -19.75 -3.87 -1.35
C PHE A 72 -19.54 -4.76 -0.12
N PHE A 73 -20.01 -5.99 -0.11
CA PHE A 73 -19.76 -6.93 0.99
C PHE A 73 -18.48 -7.77 0.83
N ASP A 74 -17.79 -7.65 -0.32
CA ASP A 74 -16.53 -8.39 -0.59
C ASP A 74 -15.28 -7.73 0.00
N ASN A 75 -15.37 -6.55 0.57
CA ASN A 75 -14.27 -5.89 1.26
C ASN A 75 -13.76 -6.77 2.40
N ARG A 76 -12.41 -6.81 2.58
CA ARG A 76 -11.78 -7.71 3.55
C ARG A 76 -10.88 -6.97 4.51
N LEU A 77 -11.13 -7.16 5.81
CA LEU A 77 -10.20 -6.80 6.87
C LEU A 77 -9.58 -8.09 7.42
N ILE A 78 -8.27 -8.22 7.34
CA ILE A 78 -7.55 -9.43 7.72
C ILE A 78 -6.65 -9.12 8.91
N PHE A 79 -6.84 -9.83 10.02
CA PHE A 79 -6.00 -9.74 11.21
C PHE A 79 -4.90 -10.81 11.18
N GLY A 80 -3.65 -10.40 11.36
CA GLY A 80 -2.48 -11.27 11.41
C GLY A 80 -1.29 -10.74 10.62
N ASP A 81 -0.20 -11.50 10.61
CA ASP A 81 1.02 -11.16 9.87
C ASP A 81 0.73 -10.97 8.38
N ASN A 82 1.20 -9.86 7.84
CA ASN A 82 0.88 -9.49 6.46
C ASN A 82 1.60 -10.34 5.41
N LEU A 83 2.76 -10.93 5.72
CA LEU A 83 3.43 -11.83 4.79
C LEU A 83 2.63 -13.13 4.60
N LEU A 84 2.10 -13.67 5.71
CA LEU A 84 1.20 -14.83 5.70
C LEU A 84 -0.15 -14.52 5.05
N ALA A 85 -0.73 -13.36 5.36
CA ALA A 85 -1.97 -12.91 4.75
C ALA A 85 -1.84 -12.72 3.23
N LEU A 86 -0.77 -12.06 2.77
CA LEU A 86 -0.48 -11.88 1.34
C LEU A 86 -0.28 -13.23 0.63
N LYS A 87 0.40 -14.18 1.30
CA LYS A 87 0.55 -15.54 0.77
C LYS A 87 -0.79 -16.27 0.68
N ALA A 88 -1.67 -16.10 1.66
CA ALA A 88 -3.03 -16.68 1.64
C ALA A 88 -3.91 -16.10 0.52
N LEU A 89 -3.73 -14.81 0.20
CA LEU A 89 -4.46 -14.11 -0.87
C LEU A 89 -3.97 -14.48 -2.27
N GLU A 90 -2.76 -15.01 -2.41
CA GLU A 90 -2.10 -15.21 -3.72
C GLU A 90 -2.97 -16.03 -4.68
N GLN A 91 -3.58 -17.11 -4.21
CA GLN A 91 -4.39 -17.99 -5.07
C GLN A 91 -5.60 -17.28 -5.67
N GLU A 92 -6.26 -16.43 -4.90
CA GLU A 92 -7.49 -15.74 -5.32
C GLU A 92 -7.23 -14.42 -6.03
N PHE A 93 -6.21 -13.65 -5.59
CA PHE A 93 -5.99 -12.26 -6.01
C PHE A 93 -4.78 -12.04 -6.91
N THR A 94 -4.06 -13.07 -7.35
CA THR A 94 -2.96 -12.89 -8.31
C THR A 94 -3.47 -12.18 -9.56
N GLY A 95 -2.86 -11.02 -9.87
CA GLY A 95 -3.18 -10.24 -11.06
C GLY A 95 -4.50 -9.46 -11.00
N LYS A 96 -5.10 -9.25 -9.81
CA LYS A 96 -6.42 -8.59 -9.67
C LYS A 96 -6.38 -7.22 -8.99
N ILE A 97 -5.34 -6.88 -8.25
CA ILE A 97 -5.26 -5.64 -7.48
C ILE A 97 -4.87 -4.48 -8.39
N LYS A 98 -5.71 -3.45 -8.47
CA LYS A 98 -5.48 -2.27 -9.30
C LYS A 98 -4.55 -1.26 -8.65
N CYS A 99 -4.73 -1.00 -7.36
CA CYS A 99 -3.93 -0.04 -6.60
C CYS A 99 -3.48 -0.65 -5.28
N ILE A 100 -2.19 -0.57 -5.00
CA ILE A 100 -1.62 -0.87 -3.69
C ILE A 100 -1.10 0.43 -3.10
N TYR A 101 -1.48 0.72 -1.86
CA TYR A 101 -0.83 1.74 -1.04
C TYR A 101 -0.34 1.09 0.24
N ILE A 102 0.90 1.34 0.62
CA ILE A 102 1.45 0.89 1.90
C ILE A 102 2.29 1.98 2.55
N ASP A 103 2.22 2.02 3.87
CA ASP A 103 2.99 2.87 4.78
C ASP A 103 3.71 1.96 5.80
N PRO A 104 4.81 1.28 5.38
CA PRO A 104 5.53 0.34 6.22
C PRO A 104 6.26 1.05 7.37
N PRO A 105 6.68 0.34 8.44
CA PRO A 105 7.53 0.92 9.48
C PRO A 105 8.80 1.56 8.91
N TYR A 106 9.14 2.78 9.37
CA TYR A 106 10.27 3.57 8.83
C TYR A 106 11.62 3.23 9.45
N ASN A 107 11.74 2.12 10.17
CA ASN A 107 12.98 1.68 10.82
C ASN A 107 13.56 2.75 11.78
N THR A 108 12.77 3.18 12.75
CA THR A 108 13.08 4.34 13.61
C THR A 108 14.04 4.05 14.77
N GLY A 109 14.73 2.90 14.79
CA GLY A 109 15.78 2.58 15.76
C GLY A 109 15.33 2.25 17.19
N SER A 110 14.07 2.47 17.56
CA SER A 110 13.61 2.22 18.93
C SER A 110 13.49 0.74 19.30
N ALA A 111 13.41 -0.15 18.30
CA ALA A 111 13.35 -1.59 18.50
C ALA A 111 14.74 -2.28 18.48
N PHE A 112 15.78 -1.58 18.03
CA PHE A 112 17.09 -2.18 17.71
C PHE A 112 18.27 -1.50 18.41
N THR A 113 18.08 -0.93 19.60
CA THR A 113 19.07 -0.14 20.33
C THR A 113 20.40 -0.85 20.62
N HIS A 114 20.53 -2.14 20.30
CA HIS A 114 21.71 -2.95 20.58
C HIS A 114 22.35 -3.59 19.35
N TYR A 115 21.92 -3.23 18.14
CA TYR A 115 22.45 -3.79 16.89
C TYR A 115 23.21 -2.75 16.05
N ASP A 116 24.17 -3.24 15.27
CA ASP A 116 24.86 -2.46 14.26
C ASP A 116 23.84 -2.00 13.19
N ASP A 117 23.88 -0.73 12.81
CA ASP A 117 23.02 -0.10 11.81
C ASP A 117 22.93 -0.91 10.51
N GLY A 118 24.04 -1.55 10.10
CA GLY A 118 24.08 -2.37 8.90
C GLY A 118 23.24 -3.65 8.99
N ILE A 119 23.10 -4.24 10.17
CA ILE A 119 22.24 -5.43 10.40
C ILE A 119 20.78 -5.02 10.42
N GLU A 120 20.48 -3.91 11.05
CA GLU A 120 19.12 -3.34 11.11
C GLU A 120 18.56 -3.08 9.72
N HIS A 121 19.30 -2.38 8.85
CA HIS A 121 18.93 -2.15 7.45
C HIS A 121 18.75 -3.46 6.66
N SER A 122 19.61 -4.43 6.89
CA SER A 122 19.55 -5.73 6.20
C SER A 122 18.28 -6.52 6.54
N LEU A 123 17.86 -6.49 7.80
CA LEU A 123 16.64 -7.14 8.28
C LEU A 123 15.40 -6.46 7.71
N TRP A 124 15.36 -5.13 7.76
CA TRP A 124 14.27 -4.34 7.21
C TRP A 124 14.13 -4.55 5.69
N LEU A 125 15.24 -4.57 4.95
CA LEU A 125 15.24 -4.85 3.52
C LEU A 125 14.74 -6.26 3.21
N SER A 126 15.09 -7.27 4.02
CA SER A 126 14.61 -8.64 3.87
C SER A 126 13.10 -8.74 4.12
N LEU A 127 12.61 -8.09 5.18
CA LEU A 127 11.19 -7.98 5.51
C LEU A 127 10.40 -7.36 4.34
N MET A 128 10.87 -6.24 3.82
CA MET A 128 10.21 -5.52 2.72
C MET A 128 10.26 -6.31 1.41
N ARG A 129 11.41 -6.91 1.08
CA ARG A 129 11.57 -7.71 -0.15
C ARG A 129 10.50 -8.79 -0.28
N ASP A 130 10.31 -9.61 0.75
CA ASP A 130 9.40 -10.75 0.71
C ASP A 130 7.95 -10.30 0.50
N ARG A 131 7.57 -9.21 1.14
CA ARG A 131 6.24 -8.59 0.99
C ARG A 131 6.07 -7.95 -0.38
N LEU A 132 7.04 -7.19 -0.85
CA LEU A 132 6.99 -6.51 -2.16
C LEU A 132 6.90 -7.50 -3.33
N GLU A 133 7.54 -8.66 -3.23
CA GLU A 133 7.45 -9.70 -4.26
C GLU A 133 6.03 -10.30 -4.33
N LEU A 134 5.38 -10.51 -3.19
CA LEU A 134 3.98 -10.94 -3.14
C LEU A 134 3.05 -9.84 -3.66
N LEU A 135 3.22 -8.59 -3.21
CA LEU A 135 2.44 -7.46 -3.66
C LEU A 135 2.52 -7.27 -5.18
N ARG A 136 3.72 -7.41 -5.77
CA ARG A 136 3.88 -7.36 -7.22
C ARG A 136 3.08 -8.46 -7.93
N ARG A 137 3.02 -9.68 -7.37
CA ARG A 137 2.23 -10.79 -7.96
C ARG A 137 0.74 -10.52 -7.92
N LEU A 138 0.25 -9.89 -6.85
CA LEU A 138 -1.16 -9.56 -6.68
C LEU A 138 -1.62 -8.42 -7.60
N LEU A 139 -0.73 -7.49 -8.00
CA LEU A 139 -1.07 -6.40 -8.91
C LEU A 139 -1.60 -6.91 -10.25
N SER A 140 -2.65 -6.29 -10.76
CA SER A 140 -3.13 -6.46 -12.13
C SER A 140 -2.06 -5.98 -13.13
N PRO A 141 -2.07 -6.45 -14.38
CA PRO A 141 -1.09 -6.02 -15.38
C PRO A 141 -1.02 -4.49 -15.57
N ASP A 142 -2.13 -3.80 -15.37
CA ASP A 142 -2.29 -2.34 -15.44
C ASP A 142 -2.29 -1.66 -14.07
N GLY A 143 -1.98 -2.41 -13.02
CA GLY A 143 -1.96 -1.93 -11.64
C GLY A 143 -0.69 -1.20 -11.26
N SER A 144 -0.77 -0.45 -10.15
CA SER A 144 0.33 0.34 -9.60
C SER A 144 0.41 0.25 -8.08
N ILE A 145 1.63 0.46 -7.55
CA ILE A 145 1.91 0.49 -6.12
C ILE A 145 2.49 1.84 -5.72
N PHE A 146 2.02 2.35 -4.60
CA PHE A 146 2.47 3.57 -3.93
C PHE A 146 3.02 3.17 -2.57
N ILE A 147 4.29 3.49 -2.31
CA ILE A 147 4.95 3.17 -1.04
C ILE A 147 5.45 4.45 -0.42
N GLN A 148 4.92 4.76 0.75
CA GLN A 148 5.34 5.91 1.52
C GLN A 148 6.52 5.54 2.42
N ILE A 149 7.51 6.44 2.52
CA ILE A 149 8.73 6.23 3.31
C ILE A 149 9.41 7.56 3.63
N ASP A 150 10.18 7.63 4.70
CA ASP A 150 11.01 8.78 5.04
C ASP A 150 12.47 8.65 4.52
N ASP A 151 13.33 9.64 4.86
CA ASP A 151 14.72 9.71 4.42
C ASP A 151 15.58 8.51 4.85
N ARG A 152 15.20 7.79 5.92
CA ARG A 152 16.06 6.74 6.50
C ARG A 152 16.25 5.57 5.55
N GLU A 153 15.15 5.08 4.99
CA GLU A 153 15.16 3.88 4.15
C GLU A 153 14.82 4.15 2.67
N CYS A 154 14.46 5.40 2.30
CA CYS A 154 13.95 5.69 0.97
C CYS A 154 14.93 5.29 -0.15
N HIS A 155 16.23 5.51 0.02
CA HIS A 155 17.22 5.24 -1.02
C HIS A 155 17.44 3.73 -1.23
N TYR A 156 17.50 2.97 -0.14
CA TYR A 156 17.65 1.51 -0.17
C TYR A 156 16.38 0.85 -0.72
N LEU A 157 15.22 1.31 -0.26
CA LEU A 157 13.93 0.86 -0.76
C LEU A 157 13.81 1.08 -2.27
N LYS A 158 14.19 2.27 -2.76
CA LYS A 158 14.16 2.58 -4.20
C LYS A 158 14.96 1.57 -5.02
N VAL A 159 16.19 1.24 -4.59
CA VAL A 159 17.03 0.28 -5.29
C VAL A 159 16.49 -1.15 -5.18
N ALA A 160 15.96 -1.53 -4.02
CA ALA A 160 15.30 -2.83 -3.84
C ALA A 160 14.08 -2.97 -4.76
N MET A 161 13.26 -1.93 -4.87
CA MET A 161 12.11 -1.90 -5.77
C MET A 161 12.51 -1.95 -7.24
N ASP A 162 13.60 -1.29 -7.66
CA ASP A 162 14.15 -1.42 -9.01
C ASP A 162 14.50 -2.88 -9.33
N GLY A 163 15.00 -3.63 -8.34
CA GLY A 163 15.29 -5.06 -8.47
C GLY A 163 14.04 -5.93 -8.58
N ILE A 164 12.98 -5.60 -7.83
CA ILE A 164 11.75 -6.39 -7.75
C ILE A 164 10.80 -6.04 -8.91
N PHE A 165 10.47 -4.77 -9.11
CA PHE A 165 9.51 -4.31 -10.11
C PHE A 165 10.12 -4.11 -11.50
N GLY A 166 11.42 -3.87 -11.57
CA GLY A 166 12.14 -3.44 -12.77
C GLY A 166 12.21 -1.92 -12.85
N ARG A 167 13.39 -1.39 -13.17
CA ARG A 167 13.64 0.06 -13.24
C ARG A 167 12.74 0.77 -14.27
N ASP A 168 12.43 0.09 -15.37
CA ASP A 168 11.58 0.64 -16.43
C ASP A 168 10.11 0.81 -15.98
N ASN A 169 9.71 0.16 -14.89
CA ASN A 169 8.38 0.27 -14.31
C ASN A 169 8.26 1.37 -13.24
N PHE A 170 9.33 2.12 -13.01
CA PHE A 170 9.30 3.28 -12.12
C PHE A 170 8.56 4.44 -12.79
N LEU A 171 7.46 4.90 -12.18
CA LEU A 171 6.63 5.97 -12.70
C LEU A 171 7.04 7.35 -12.17
N GLY A 172 7.56 7.41 -10.96
CA GLY A 172 8.00 8.65 -10.34
C GLY A 172 8.06 8.60 -8.82
N THR A 173 8.49 9.70 -8.23
CA THR A 173 8.44 9.94 -6.79
C THR A 173 7.57 11.15 -6.54
N ALA A 174 6.54 11.02 -5.71
CA ALA A 174 5.82 12.15 -5.16
C ALA A 174 6.43 12.52 -3.79
N ILE A 175 6.52 13.81 -3.54
CA ILE A 175 6.99 14.38 -2.27
C ILE A 175 5.75 14.96 -1.58
N TRP A 176 5.36 14.35 -0.48
CA TRP A 176 4.21 14.79 0.31
C TRP A 176 4.64 15.67 1.47
N GLN A 177 4.14 16.89 1.52
CA GLN A 177 4.36 17.83 2.63
C GLN A 177 3.52 17.41 3.85
N LYS A 178 4.13 16.57 4.72
CA LYS A 178 3.46 16.01 5.90
C LYS A 178 3.27 17.00 7.06
N ARG A 179 4.02 18.10 7.07
CA ARG A 179 3.93 19.20 8.06
C ARG A 179 4.40 20.52 7.45
N ILE A 180 3.86 21.64 7.94
CA ILE A 180 4.22 22.98 7.48
C ILE A 180 5.35 23.54 8.33
N SER A 181 5.21 23.48 9.66
CA SER A 181 6.19 24.05 10.59
C SER A 181 7.38 23.11 10.78
N PRO A 182 8.60 23.64 10.87
CA PRO A 182 9.76 22.85 11.24
C PRO A 182 9.61 22.30 12.66
N ASP A 183 10.32 21.21 12.93
CA ASP A 183 10.42 20.63 14.26
C ASP A 183 11.49 21.37 15.04
N PRO A 184 11.15 22.05 16.15
CA PRO A 184 12.11 22.82 16.94
C PRO A 184 13.20 21.92 17.58
N ASP A 185 12.90 20.64 17.78
CA ASP A 185 13.82 19.67 18.38
C ASP A 185 14.77 19.06 17.34
N SER A 186 14.62 19.40 16.06
CA SER A 186 15.49 18.91 14.99
C SER A 186 16.89 19.49 15.11
N LYS A 187 17.89 18.61 15.29
CA LYS A 187 19.29 19.00 15.48
C LYS A 187 19.92 19.62 14.22
N PHE A 188 19.49 19.21 13.04
CA PHE A 188 20.08 19.66 11.76
C PHE A 188 18.98 20.18 10.82
N ILE A 189 18.34 19.31 10.06
CA ILE A 189 17.29 19.65 9.11
C ILE A 189 15.98 19.01 9.59
N SER A 190 14.94 19.82 9.70
CA SER A 190 13.60 19.32 10.03
C SER A 190 12.96 18.68 8.81
N ALA A 191 12.69 17.39 8.87
CA ALA A 191 12.01 16.67 7.81
C ALA A 191 10.52 17.04 7.78
N THR A 192 10.11 17.83 6.79
CA THR A 192 8.73 18.30 6.62
C THR A 192 7.95 17.50 5.59
N HIS A 193 8.56 16.48 4.99
CA HIS A 193 7.97 15.67 3.93
C HIS A 193 8.28 14.18 4.10
N ASP A 194 7.51 13.36 3.38
CA ASP A 194 7.82 11.97 3.09
C ASP A 194 7.87 11.76 1.57
N TYR A 195 8.53 10.69 1.16
CA TYR A 195 8.55 10.23 -0.22
C TYR A 195 7.46 9.20 -0.45
N ILE A 196 6.87 9.23 -1.63
CA ILE A 196 5.95 8.19 -2.09
C ILE A 196 6.49 7.70 -3.42
N PHE A 197 7.02 6.48 -3.44
CA PHE A 197 7.49 5.84 -4.67
C PHE A 197 6.34 5.20 -5.42
N LEU A 198 6.29 5.47 -6.73
CA LEU A 198 5.28 4.97 -7.64
C LEU A 198 5.90 3.98 -8.63
N TYR A 199 5.39 2.76 -8.65
CA TYR A 199 5.76 1.74 -9.63
C TYR A 199 4.51 1.14 -10.26
N ALA A 200 4.59 0.86 -11.56
CA ALA A 200 3.64 0.03 -12.25
C ALA A 200 4.04 -1.45 -12.15
N ARG A 201 3.10 -2.36 -12.31
CA ARG A 201 3.43 -3.74 -12.62
C ARG A 201 4.03 -3.87 -14.02
N ASP A 202 3.43 -3.15 -14.99
CA ASP A 202 3.87 -3.01 -16.37
C ASP A 202 3.57 -1.57 -16.83
N GLN A 203 4.62 -0.75 -17.02
CA GLN A 203 4.49 0.65 -17.41
C GLN A 203 3.74 0.82 -18.72
N GLY A 204 3.94 -0.11 -19.67
CA GLY A 204 3.29 -0.04 -20.98
C GLY A 204 1.77 -0.22 -20.94
N ARG A 205 1.23 -0.80 -19.86
CA ARG A 205 -0.20 -1.02 -19.64
C ARG A 205 -0.81 -0.10 -18.58
N CYS A 206 0.02 0.47 -17.70
CA CYS A 206 -0.45 1.30 -16.62
C CYS A 206 -1.00 2.63 -17.16
N MET A 207 -2.23 2.93 -16.78
CA MET A 207 -2.87 4.20 -17.10
C MET A 207 -3.21 4.92 -15.80
N MET A 208 -2.70 6.13 -15.64
CA MET A 208 -3.01 7.00 -14.50
C MET A 208 -4.10 7.99 -14.87
N ASN A 209 -5.04 8.17 -13.97
CA ASN A 209 -6.08 9.17 -14.10
C ASN A 209 -5.51 10.58 -13.93
N ARG A 210 -6.16 11.53 -14.57
CA ARG A 210 -5.88 12.95 -14.37
C ARG A 210 -6.66 13.46 -13.16
N LEU A 211 -6.10 14.42 -12.48
CA LEU A 211 -6.80 15.13 -11.40
C LEU A 211 -7.77 16.15 -12.00
N VAL A 212 -8.88 16.37 -11.33
CA VAL A 212 -9.84 17.43 -11.71
C VAL A 212 -9.13 18.78 -11.65
N ARG A 213 -9.42 19.67 -12.58
CA ARG A 213 -8.89 21.02 -12.58
C ARG A 213 -9.47 21.81 -11.43
N THR A 214 -8.66 22.70 -10.86
CA THR A 214 -9.14 23.68 -9.88
C THR A 214 -9.79 24.86 -10.61
N ALA A 215 -10.70 25.56 -9.92
CA ALA A 215 -11.29 26.80 -10.43
C ALA A 215 -10.24 27.86 -10.82
N GLU A 216 -9.11 27.91 -10.10
CA GLU A 216 -7.99 28.80 -10.42
C GLU A 216 -7.28 28.44 -11.72
N GLN A 217 -7.20 27.14 -12.03
CA GLN A 217 -6.63 26.67 -13.31
C GLN A 217 -7.56 26.99 -14.46
N ASP A 218 -8.87 26.88 -14.27
CA ASP A 218 -9.87 27.21 -15.29
C ASP A 218 -10.01 28.74 -15.45
N ALA A 219 -9.83 29.52 -14.39
CA ALA A 219 -9.83 30.99 -14.46
C ALA A 219 -8.71 31.58 -15.35
N ARG A 220 -7.68 30.78 -15.70
CA ARG A 220 -6.65 31.17 -16.66
C ARG A 220 -7.15 31.17 -18.11
N TYR A 221 -8.32 30.61 -18.35
CA TYR A 221 -8.97 30.60 -19.65
C TYR A 221 -10.02 31.69 -19.68
N ALA A 222 -9.88 32.63 -20.60
CA ALA A 222 -10.80 33.73 -20.82
C ALA A 222 -11.21 33.75 -22.30
N ASN A 223 -12.29 34.45 -22.62
CA ASN A 223 -12.72 34.63 -24.01
C ASN A 223 -12.83 36.15 -24.33
N PRO A 224 -11.69 36.86 -24.44
CA PRO A 224 -11.69 38.31 -24.63
C PRO A 224 -12.11 38.78 -26.03
N ASP A 225 -12.23 37.88 -26.98
CA ASP A 225 -12.56 38.14 -28.37
C ASP A 225 -13.80 37.37 -28.85
N ASP A 226 -14.63 36.87 -27.91
CA ASP A 226 -15.89 36.17 -28.15
C ASP A 226 -15.78 35.02 -29.17
N ASP A 227 -14.65 34.28 -29.12
CA ASP A 227 -14.43 33.15 -29.99
C ASP A 227 -15.50 32.05 -29.74
N PRO A 228 -16.19 31.54 -30.77
CA PRO A 228 -17.29 30.58 -30.61
C PRO A 228 -16.86 29.24 -30.01
N ARG A 229 -15.56 28.90 -30.00
CA ARG A 229 -15.01 27.70 -29.34
C ARG A 229 -14.91 27.85 -27.82
N GLY A 230 -15.18 29.03 -27.29
CA GLY A 230 -15.21 29.31 -25.85
C GLY A 230 -13.88 29.81 -25.28
N PRO A 231 -13.70 29.71 -23.95
CA PRO A 231 -12.52 30.25 -23.28
C PRO A 231 -11.21 29.63 -23.74
N TRP A 232 -10.16 30.45 -23.84
CA TRP A 232 -8.83 30.02 -24.25
C TRP A 232 -7.74 30.70 -23.41
N THR A 233 -6.54 30.10 -23.39
CA THR A 233 -5.32 30.71 -22.86
C THR A 233 -4.29 30.88 -23.95
N SER A 234 -3.41 31.89 -23.82
CA SER A 234 -2.39 32.17 -24.84
C SER A 234 -1.08 31.45 -24.54
N SER A 235 -0.43 30.95 -25.58
CA SER A 235 0.93 30.41 -25.51
C SER A 235 1.87 31.12 -26.49
N ASP A 236 3.17 31.18 -26.15
CA ASP A 236 4.21 31.74 -27.02
C ASP A 236 4.26 30.98 -28.34
N LEU A 237 4.36 31.69 -29.44
CA LEU A 237 4.56 31.18 -30.78
C LEU A 237 6.03 31.07 -31.17
N THR A 238 6.97 31.48 -30.31
CA THR A 238 8.40 31.38 -30.62
C THR A 238 9.02 30.17 -29.94
N ARG A 239 10.11 29.63 -30.53
CA ARG A 239 10.97 28.58 -29.97
C ARG A 239 12.34 29.16 -29.61
N ARG A 240 13.06 28.51 -28.74
CA ARG A 240 14.40 28.93 -28.31
C ARG A 240 15.51 28.65 -29.33
N GLU A 241 15.26 27.72 -30.26
CA GLU A 241 16.20 27.37 -31.32
C GLU A 241 15.96 28.25 -32.55
N TYR A 242 17.04 28.74 -33.17
CA TYR A 242 16.97 29.40 -34.47
C TYR A 242 16.86 28.34 -35.57
N ARG A 243 15.88 28.51 -36.46
CA ARG A 243 15.71 27.76 -37.69
C ARG A 243 15.42 28.76 -38.82
N GLU A 244 16.23 28.70 -39.85
CA GLU A 244 16.15 29.66 -40.95
C GLU A 244 14.77 29.68 -41.64
N HIS A 245 14.20 28.51 -41.89
CA HIS A 245 12.86 28.36 -42.49
C HIS A 245 11.76 28.95 -41.59
N ASP A 246 11.91 28.93 -40.31
CA ASP A 246 10.93 29.44 -39.33
C ASP A 246 11.24 30.88 -38.87
N PHE A 247 12.20 31.56 -39.53
CA PHE A 247 12.54 32.95 -39.23
C PHE A 247 12.04 33.85 -40.36
N TYR A 248 10.81 34.35 -40.20
CA TYR A 248 10.11 35.16 -41.20
C TYR A 248 9.35 36.32 -40.54
N ALA A 249 9.01 37.35 -41.37
CA ALA A 249 8.19 38.46 -40.91
C ALA A 249 6.71 38.07 -40.83
N ILE A 250 6.05 38.47 -39.76
CA ILE A 250 4.58 38.41 -39.63
C ILE A 250 4.03 39.81 -39.68
N LYS A 251 3.12 40.08 -40.61
CA LYS A 251 2.37 41.33 -40.68
C LYS A 251 1.17 41.27 -39.73
N LEU A 252 1.15 42.13 -38.71
CA LEU A 252 0.08 42.24 -37.72
C LEU A 252 -1.18 42.86 -38.33
N PRO A 253 -2.35 42.70 -37.70
CA PRO A 253 -3.58 43.43 -38.09
C PRO A 253 -3.43 44.95 -38.12
N SER A 254 -2.57 45.52 -37.23
CA SER A 254 -2.20 46.94 -37.23
C SER A 254 -1.39 47.39 -38.45
N GLY A 255 -0.91 46.46 -39.30
CA GLY A 255 -0.01 46.73 -40.41
C GLY A 255 1.48 46.67 -40.07
N ARG A 256 1.86 46.63 -38.82
CA ARG A 256 3.24 46.50 -38.36
C ARG A 256 3.79 45.09 -38.66
N GLU A 257 5.05 45.03 -39.04
CA GLU A 257 5.78 43.75 -39.21
C GLU A 257 6.59 43.41 -37.96
N VAL A 258 6.52 42.16 -37.56
CA VAL A 258 7.26 41.64 -36.39
C VAL A 258 8.08 40.40 -36.76
N TRP A 259 9.20 40.25 -36.10
CA TRP A 259 10.15 39.14 -36.24
C TRP A 259 10.35 38.45 -34.89
N PRO A 260 10.76 37.18 -34.87
CA PRO A 260 11.23 36.55 -33.65
C PRO A 260 12.42 37.30 -33.05
N ALA A 261 12.57 37.28 -31.74
CA ALA A 261 13.74 37.86 -31.09
C ALA A 261 15.03 37.19 -31.58
N LYS A 262 16.17 37.92 -31.52
CA LYS A 262 17.47 37.43 -31.94
C LYS A 262 17.79 36.05 -31.32
N GLY A 263 18.16 35.08 -32.15
CA GLY A 263 18.45 33.71 -31.73
C GLY A 263 17.23 32.81 -31.55
N ARG A 264 16.01 33.32 -31.86
CA ARG A 264 14.75 32.55 -31.79
C ARG A 264 14.16 32.45 -33.22
N SER A 265 13.24 31.52 -33.41
CA SER A 265 12.38 31.44 -34.59
C SER A 265 10.93 31.18 -34.16
N TRP A 266 9.99 31.31 -35.10
CA TRP A 266 8.61 30.88 -34.83
C TRP A 266 8.55 29.37 -34.58
N SER A 267 7.56 28.91 -33.87
CA SER A 267 7.36 27.49 -33.54
C SER A 267 6.69 26.70 -34.67
N VAL A 268 6.22 27.40 -35.70
CA VAL A 268 5.52 26.87 -36.87
C VAL A 268 6.06 27.53 -38.14
N PRO A 269 6.03 26.82 -39.30
CA PRO A 269 6.38 27.40 -40.58
C PRO A 269 5.33 28.39 -41.07
N PRO A 270 5.65 29.23 -42.09
CA PRO A 270 4.75 30.27 -42.60
C PRO A 270 3.36 29.75 -42.99
N GLU A 271 3.30 28.63 -43.69
CA GLU A 271 2.04 28.04 -44.19
C GLU A 271 1.12 27.69 -43.00
N THR A 272 1.65 26.99 -42.00
CA THR A 272 0.90 26.64 -40.78
C THR A 272 0.47 27.87 -39.99
N PHE A 273 1.30 28.94 -39.98
CA PHE A 273 0.90 30.19 -39.35
C PHE A 273 -0.31 30.82 -40.01
N GLU A 274 -0.34 30.89 -41.36
CA GLU A 274 -1.46 31.45 -42.10
C GLU A 274 -2.75 30.60 -41.98
N GLU A 275 -2.62 29.26 -41.93
CA GLU A 275 -3.74 28.38 -41.56
C GLU A 275 -4.29 28.70 -40.17
N MET A 276 -3.43 28.78 -39.18
CA MET A 276 -3.82 29.15 -37.82
C MET A 276 -4.45 30.55 -37.75
N ARG A 277 -3.96 31.47 -38.53
CA ARG A 277 -4.52 32.84 -38.65
C ARG A 277 -5.92 32.80 -39.28
N GLY A 278 -6.09 32.08 -40.38
CA GLY A 278 -7.39 31.87 -41.04
C GLY A 278 -8.42 31.22 -40.12
N GLU A 279 -7.99 30.31 -39.26
CA GLU A 279 -8.82 29.64 -38.25
C GLU A 279 -9.06 30.48 -36.99
N ASN A 280 -8.62 31.73 -36.91
CA ASN A 280 -8.67 32.58 -35.69
C ASN A 280 -7.98 31.94 -34.47
N ARG A 281 -6.88 31.21 -34.68
CA ARG A 281 -6.10 30.55 -33.61
C ARG A 281 -4.91 31.38 -33.11
N VAL A 282 -4.71 32.58 -33.69
CA VAL A 282 -3.66 33.52 -33.31
C VAL A 282 -4.28 34.78 -32.71
N TYR A 283 -3.78 35.17 -31.56
CA TYR A 283 -4.19 36.39 -30.86
C TYR A 283 -3.09 37.44 -30.95
N PHE A 284 -3.47 38.65 -31.35
CA PHE A 284 -2.57 39.79 -31.58
C PHE A 284 -2.77 40.92 -30.55
N GLY A 285 -3.38 40.61 -29.40
CA GLY A 285 -3.77 41.57 -28.39
C GLY A 285 -5.07 42.32 -28.75
N PRO A 286 -5.62 43.15 -27.82
CA PRO A 286 -6.91 43.81 -28.02
C PRO A 286 -6.92 44.78 -29.19
N ASN A 287 -5.77 45.38 -29.53
CA ASN A 287 -5.63 46.36 -30.59
C ASN A 287 -5.01 45.77 -31.87
N GLY A 288 -4.79 44.47 -31.94
CA GLY A 288 -4.17 43.80 -33.10
C GLY A 288 -2.70 44.17 -33.36
N ASP A 289 -1.98 44.69 -32.35
CA ASP A 289 -0.58 45.15 -32.46
C ASP A 289 0.39 44.42 -31.55
N ALA A 290 -0.04 43.43 -30.80
CA ALA A 290 0.84 42.64 -29.92
C ALA A 290 1.53 41.51 -30.70
N MET A 291 2.67 41.02 -30.18
CA MET A 291 3.33 39.81 -30.71
C MET A 291 2.33 38.66 -30.79
N PRO A 292 2.33 37.90 -31.90
CA PRO A 292 1.38 36.80 -32.10
C PRO A 292 1.54 35.71 -31.03
N ARG A 293 0.41 35.31 -30.48
CA ARG A 293 0.32 34.23 -29.50
C ARG A 293 -0.71 33.21 -29.94
N ARG A 294 -0.43 31.92 -29.73
CA ARG A 294 -1.36 30.84 -30.08
C ARG A 294 -2.45 30.75 -29.02
N LYS A 295 -3.71 30.71 -29.43
CA LYS A 295 -4.85 30.37 -28.59
C LYS A 295 -4.87 28.86 -28.33
N ARG A 296 -5.10 28.48 -27.08
CA ARG A 296 -5.36 27.10 -26.64
C ARG A 296 -6.71 27.08 -25.97
N PHE A 297 -7.69 26.49 -26.62
CA PHE A 297 -9.07 26.46 -26.12
C PHE A 297 -9.25 25.44 -25.01
N LEU A 298 -10.03 25.78 -24.00
CA LEU A 298 -10.37 24.88 -22.90
C LEU A 298 -11.11 23.64 -23.40
N SER A 299 -11.98 23.80 -24.41
CA SER A 299 -12.70 22.71 -25.08
C SER A 299 -11.82 21.71 -25.83
N GLU A 300 -10.60 22.10 -26.21
CA GLU A 300 -9.63 21.24 -26.91
C GLU A 300 -8.60 20.58 -26.00
N VAL A 301 -8.55 20.99 -24.74
CA VAL A 301 -7.61 20.44 -23.77
C VAL A 301 -8.19 19.16 -23.18
N ARG A 302 -7.36 18.14 -23.04
CA ARG A 302 -7.78 16.89 -22.37
C ARG A 302 -8.33 17.19 -20.98
N ASP A 303 -9.38 16.51 -20.60
CA ASP A 303 -9.97 16.65 -19.27
C ASP A 303 -8.95 16.35 -18.16
N GLY A 304 -8.95 17.23 -17.14
CA GLY A 304 -8.06 17.12 -15.99
C GLY A 304 -6.60 17.49 -16.25
N VAL A 305 -5.81 17.48 -15.19
CA VAL A 305 -4.38 17.79 -15.17
C VAL A 305 -3.56 16.58 -14.76
N VAL A 306 -2.36 16.45 -15.33
CA VAL A 306 -1.41 15.42 -14.92
C VAL A 306 -0.97 15.70 -13.47
N PRO A 307 -0.98 14.70 -12.58
CA PRO A 307 -0.49 14.88 -11.22
C PRO A 307 0.97 15.36 -11.21
N THR A 308 1.28 16.32 -10.35
CA THR A 308 2.64 16.78 -10.12
C THR A 308 3.36 15.90 -9.10
N SER A 309 4.68 15.98 -9.03
CA SER A 309 5.49 15.28 -8.03
C SER A 309 5.49 15.96 -6.65
N TRP A 310 5.07 17.22 -6.56
CA TRP A 310 4.92 17.94 -5.30
C TRP A 310 3.47 17.89 -4.84
N TRP A 311 3.24 17.32 -3.66
CA TRP A 311 1.93 17.22 -3.02
C TRP A 311 1.93 18.07 -1.75
N SER A 312 1.40 19.27 -1.87
CA SER A 312 1.33 20.22 -0.76
C SER A 312 0.34 19.74 0.32
N SER A 313 0.48 20.30 1.51
CA SER A 313 -0.50 20.07 2.60
C SER A 313 -1.91 20.56 2.23
N GLU A 314 -2.03 21.52 1.31
CA GLU A 314 -3.31 21.99 0.78
C GLU A 314 -3.94 20.97 -0.15
N ASP A 315 -3.14 20.30 -0.98
CA ASP A 315 -3.59 19.28 -1.93
C ASP A 315 -3.93 17.94 -1.27
N ALA A 316 -3.08 17.48 -0.37
CA ALA A 316 -3.09 16.12 0.15
C ALA A 316 -3.31 16.01 1.68
N GLY A 317 -3.53 17.15 2.36
CA GLY A 317 -3.58 17.15 3.82
C GLY A 317 -2.21 16.97 4.45
N LYS A 318 -2.15 17.01 5.77
CA LYS A 318 -0.95 16.87 6.60
C LYS A 318 -1.22 15.97 7.82
N ASN A 319 -0.19 15.61 8.57
CA ASN A 319 -0.31 14.72 9.73
C ASN A 319 -1.34 15.19 10.76
N GLU A 320 -1.41 16.49 11.03
CA GLU A 320 -2.38 17.05 11.98
C GLU A 320 -3.83 16.86 11.49
N ASP A 321 -4.07 16.83 10.18
CA ASP A 321 -5.40 16.59 9.63
C ASP A 321 -5.83 15.14 9.93
N GLY A 322 -4.95 14.15 9.68
CA GLY A 322 -5.23 12.76 10.02
C GLY A 322 -5.51 12.55 11.53
N LYS A 323 -4.71 13.21 12.39
CA LYS A 323 -4.97 13.18 13.84
C LYS A 323 -6.32 13.78 14.21
N ARG A 324 -6.70 14.88 13.59
CA ARG A 324 -8.00 15.53 13.82
C ARG A 324 -9.16 14.65 13.33
N GLU A 325 -9.01 13.99 12.18
CA GLU A 325 -9.98 13.06 11.64
C GLU A 325 -10.23 11.89 12.63
N ILE A 326 -9.17 11.23 13.11
CA ILE A 326 -9.30 10.15 14.09
C ILE A 326 -9.89 10.66 15.41
N LYS A 327 -9.46 11.82 15.91
CA LYS A 327 -10.00 12.40 17.15
C LYS A 327 -11.49 12.75 17.02
N SER A 328 -11.95 13.16 15.85
CA SER A 328 -13.39 13.42 15.63
C SER A 328 -14.22 12.14 15.63
N LEU A 329 -13.63 11.01 15.21
CA LEU A 329 -14.26 9.70 15.27
C LEU A 329 -14.30 9.12 16.70
N PHE A 330 -13.27 9.40 17.49
CA PHE A 330 -13.09 8.84 18.85
C PHE A 330 -12.84 9.97 19.87
N PRO A 331 -13.86 10.84 20.12
CA PRO A 331 -13.67 12.02 20.97
C PRO A 331 -13.34 11.70 22.43
N ASP A 332 -13.78 10.53 22.91
CA ASP A 332 -13.62 10.08 24.29
C ASP A 332 -12.29 9.35 24.54
N GLU A 333 -11.50 9.06 23.48
CA GLU A 333 -10.20 8.41 23.63
C GLU A 333 -9.09 9.43 23.93
N ASN A 334 -8.38 9.20 25.04
CA ASN A 334 -7.28 10.07 25.49
C ASN A 334 -6.02 9.91 24.64
N ASP A 335 -5.82 8.76 24.02
CA ASP A 335 -4.66 8.47 23.16
C ASP A 335 -5.12 7.86 21.81
N PRO A 336 -5.58 8.70 20.88
CA PRO A 336 -5.92 8.22 19.54
C PRO A 336 -4.66 7.73 18.83
N PHE A 337 -4.82 6.85 17.84
CA PHE A 337 -3.73 6.30 17.03
C PHE A 337 -2.66 7.34 16.67
N ALA A 338 -1.38 7.03 16.92
CA ALA A 338 -0.30 8.03 16.95
C ALA A 338 -0.02 8.71 15.60
N THR A 339 -0.10 7.96 14.48
CA THR A 339 0.34 8.42 13.15
C THR A 339 -0.66 8.14 12.04
N PRO A 340 -1.93 8.53 12.15
CA PRO A 340 -2.90 8.31 11.09
C PRO A 340 -2.58 9.17 9.89
N LYS A 341 -2.72 8.62 8.68
CA LYS A 341 -2.60 9.39 7.45
C LYS A 341 -3.91 10.14 7.17
N PRO A 342 -3.86 11.38 6.64
CA PRO A 342 -5.06 12.12 6.28
C PRO A 342 -5.80 11.46 5.11
N GLU A 343 -7.12 11.46 5.15
CA GLU A 343 -7.94 10.88 4.09
C GLU A 343 -7.69 11.53 2.72
N ARG A 344 -7.39 12.81 2.67
CA ARG A 344 -7.08 13.53 1.42
C ARG A 344 -5.83 13.00 0.70
N LEU A 345 -4.82 12.51 1.44
CA LEU A 345 -3.65 11.86 0.85
C LEU A 345 -4.06 10.59 0.11
N ILE A 346 -4.81 9.75 0.77
CA ILE A 346 -5.28 8.48 0.19
C ILE A 346 -6.27 8.73 -0.94
N GLN A 347 -7.17 9.71 -0.80
CA GLN A 347 -8.07 10.14 -1.87
C GLN A 347 -7.30 10.50 -3.14
N ARG A 348 -6.23 11.30 -3.00
CA ARG A 348 -5.38 11.70 -4.14
C ARG A 348 -4.76 10.48 -4.82
N ILE A 349 -4.20 9.55 -4.04
CA ILE A 349 -3.62 8.31 -4.55
C ILE A 349 -4.67 7.47 -5.30
N LEU A 350 -5.83 7.23 -4.69
CA LEU A 350 -6.88 6.41 -5.28
C LEU A 350 -7.51 7.07 -6.51
N THR A 351 -7.62 8.40 -6.54
CA THR A 351 -8.09 9.15 -7.71
C THR A 351 -7.15 8.94 -8.90
N ILE A 352 -5.83 8.97 -8.66
CA ILE A 352 -4.81 8.82 -9.71
C ILE A 352 -4.75 7.37 -10.21
N ALA A 353 -4.89 6.39 -9.32
CA ALA A 353 -4.49 5.00 -9.57
C ALA A 353 -5.65 4.02 -9.79
N SER A 354 -6.89 4.43 -9.53
CA SER A 354 -8.03 3.51 -9.56
C SER A 354 -9.34 4.18 -9.94
N ASN A 355 -10.34 3.37 -10.28
CA ASN A 355 -11.71 3.79 -10.55
C ASN A 355 -12.68 3.09 -9.57
N PRO A 356 -13.94 3.56 -9.42
CA PRO A 356 -14.96 2.84 -8.67
C PRO A 356 -15.06 1.37 -9.11
N GLY A 357 -15.16 0.45 -8.13
CA GLY A 357 -15.20 -0.99 -8.37
C GLY A 357 -13.83 -1.69 -8.42
N ASP A 358 -12.73 -0.96 -8.61
CA ASP A 358 -11.38 -1.52 -8.60
C ASP A 358 -10.96 -1.99 -7.21
N TRP A 359 -10.09 -3.02 -7.16
CA TRP A 359 -9.50 -3.51 -5.93
C TRP A 359 -8.32 -2.65 -5.47
N VAL A 360 -8.38 -2.21 -4.22
CA VAL A 360 -7.32 -1.51 -3.48
C VAL A 360 -6.81 -2.43 -2.39
N LEU A 361 -5.49 -2.49 -2.19
CA LEU A 361 -4.88 -3.28 -1.12
C LEU A 361 -3.92 -2.42 -0.30
N ASP A 362 -4.03 -2.58 1.03
CA ASP A 362 -3.10 -2.02 2.01
C ASP A 362 -2.73 -3.12 3.03
N SER A 363 -1.46 -3.55 3.00
CA SER A 363 -0.97 -4.61 3.89
C SER A 363 -0.30 -4.08 5.16
N PHE A 364 -0.38 -2.77 5.42
CA PHE A 364 0.06 -2.09 6.63
C PHE A 364 -1.01 -1.08 7.05
N ALA A 365 -2.22 -1.60 7.34
CA ALA A 365 -3.44 -0.80 7.43
C ALA A 365 -3.43 0.29 8.51
N GLY A 366 -2.64 0.12 9.58
CA GLY A 366 -2.48 1.09 10.65
C GLY A 366 -3.81 1.53 11.25
N SER A 367 -4.22 2.76 11.01
CA SER A 367 -5.50 3.30 11.48
C SER A 367 -6.70 3.02 10.56
N GLY A 368 -6.50 2.26 9.46
CA GLY A 368 -7.56 1.91 8.50
C GLY A 368 -7.98 3.03 7.55
N THR A 369 -7.16 4.06 7.38
CA THR A 369 -7.49 5.19 6.50
C THR A 369 -7.72 4.76 5.06
N THR A 370 -6.89 3.83 4.55
CA THR A 370 -6.99 3.35 3.17
C THR A 370 -8.35 2.69 2.90
N GLY A 371 -8.81 1.80 3.78
CA GLY A 371 -10.12 1.16 3.64
C GLY A 371 -11.27 2.14 3.79
N ALA A 372 -11.19 3.09 4.73
CA ALA A 372 -12.20 4.13 4.91
C ALA A 372 -12.38 4.97 3.64
N VAL A 373 -11.27 5.44 3.05
CA VAL A 373 -11.27 6.26 1.82
C VAL A 373 -11.71 5.43 0.62
N ALA A 374 -11.20 4.22 0.44
CA ALA A 374 -11.58 3.32 -0.65
C ALA A 374 -13.08 3.05 -0.61
N HIS A 375 -13.65 2.81 0.57
CA HIS A 375 -15.08 2.59 0.78
C HIS A 375 -15.92 3.82 0.41
N LYS A 376 -15.58 5.00 0.93
CA LYS A 376 -16.23 6.27 0.61
C LYS A 376 -16.19 6.61 -0.89
N MET A 377 -15.15 6.17 -1.59
CA MET A 377 -14.95 6.41 -3.02
C MET A 377 -15.50 5.26 -3.92
N GLY A 378 -16.17 4.26 -3.36
CA GLY A 378 -16.78 3.16 -4.11
C GLY A 378 -15.75 2.16 -4.69
N ARG A 379 -14.58 2.01 -4.06
CA ARG A 379 -13.59 0.98 -4.40
C ARG A 379 -13.79 -0.24 -3.52
N LYS A 380 -13.45 -1.42 -4.05
CA LYS A 380 -13.26 -2.63 -3.23
C LYS A 380 -11.91 -2.57 -2.56
N TRP A 381 -11.82 -3.11 -1.33
CA TRP A 381 -10.57 -3.02 -0.61
C TRP A 381 -10.24 -4.27 0.22
N ILE A 382 -8.94 -4.48 0.40
CA ILE A 382 -8.36 -5.47 1.30
C ILE A 382 -7.38 -4.74 2.20
N MET A 383 -7.53 -4.90 3.51
CA MET A 383 -6.58 -4.40 4.49
C MET A 383 -6.05 -5.53 5.35
N VAL A 384 -4.77 -5.47 5.69
CA VAL A 384 -4.14 -6.41 6.62
C VAL A 384 -3.51 -5.63 7.76
N GLU A 385 -3.75 -6.08 9.00
CA GLU A 385 -3.20 -5.48 10.21
C GLU A 385 -2.87 -6.55 11.25
N LEU A 386 -1.67 -6.46 11.82
CA LEU A 386 -1.19 -7.37 12.85
C LEU A 386 -1.55 -6.90 14.27
N GLY A 387 -1.56 -5.58 14.48
CA GLY A 387 -1.73 -4.97 15.80
C GLY A 387 -3.17 -5.00 16.30
N GLU A 388 -3.35 -5.01 17.61
CA GLU A 388 -4.65 -4.99 18.29
C GLU A 388 -5.50 -3.75 17.92
N HIS A 389 -4.89 -2.69 17.41
CA HIS A 389 -5.61 -1.54 16.87
C HIS A 389 -6.49 -1.89 15.65
N CYS A 390 -6.31 -3.07 15.06
CA CYS A 390 -7.27 -3.65 14.12
C CYS A 390 -8.68 -3.69 14.76
N HIS A 391 -8.76 -4.11 16.03
CA HIS A 391 -10.01 -4.26 16.75
C HIS A 391 -10.48 -2.96 17.42
N THR A 392 -9.55 -2.19 17.99
CA THR A 392 -9.88 -0.98 18.75
C THR A 392 -10.12 0.23 17.87
N HIS A 393 -9.48 0.33 16.71
CA HIS A 393 -9.56 1.50 15.82
C HIS A 393 -10.15 1.19 14.44
N ILE A 394 -9.62 0.18 13.71
CA ILE A 394 -10.05 -0.05 12.32
C ILE A 394 -11.51 -0.49 12.25
N ILE A 395 -11.92 -1.52 12.98
CA ILE A 395 -13.30 -2.00 12.97
C ILE A 395 -14.29 -0.90 13.38
N PRO A 396 -14.11 -0.18 14.51
CA PRO A 396 -14.99 0.92 14.87
C PRO A 396 -15.04 2.06 13.85
N ARG A 397 -13.90 2.43 13.25
CA ARG A 397 -13.84 3.42 12.17
C ARG A 397 -14.69 3.00 10.98
N LEU A 398 -14.46 1.78 10.49
CA LEU A 398 -15.19 1.25 9.33
C LEU A 398 -16.70 1.16 9.58
N LYS A 399 -17.12 0.76 10.78
CA LYS A 399 -18.54 0.78 11.15
C LYS A 399 -19.14 2.18 11.04
N LYS A 400 -18.46 3.21 11.59
CA LYS A 400 -18.91 4.61 11.48
C LYS A 400 -18.98 5.08 10.02
N VAL A 401 -18.00 4.70 9.19
CA VAL A 401 -18.03 5.01 7.75
C VAL A 401 -19.23 4.36 7.07
N ILE A 402 -19.46 3.07 7.33
CA ILE A 402 -20.54 2.29 6.75
C ILE A 402 -21.91 2.82 7.21
N ASP A 403 -22.04 3.23 8.46
CA ASP A 403 -23.25 3.81 9.02
C ASP A 403 -23.50 5.26 8.55
N GLY A 404 -22.56 5.88 7.81
CA GLY A 404 -22.63 7.29 7.43
C GLY A 404 -22.44 8.25 8.60
N ALA A 405 -21.88 7.75 9.71
CA ALA A 405 -21.65 8.50 10.95
C ALA A 405 -20.25 9.12 11.04
N ASP A 406 -19.43 9.03 9.98
CA ASP A 406 -18.14 9.70 9.88
C ASP A 406 -18.30 11.04 9.15
N PRO A 407 -18.29 12.19 9.87
CA PRO A 407 -18.45 13.49 9.25
C PRO A 407 -17.13 14.06 8.72
N GLY A 408 -16.00 13.39 8.99
CA GLY A 408 -14.67 13.91 8.74
C GLY A 408 -14.07 13.54 7.37
N GLY A 409 -12.83 13.96 7.19
CA GLY A 409 -12.03 13.61 6.03
C GLY A 409 -12.64 14.04 4.70
N ILE A 410 -12.85 13.09 3.81
CA ILE A 410 -13.39 13.32 2.46
C ILE A 410 -14.90 13.14 2.35
N THR A 411 -15.62 12.82 3.43
CA THR A 411 -17.05 12.47 3.44
C THR A 411 -17.90 13.45 2.64
N GLU A 412 -17.76 14.75 2.93
CA GLU A 412 -18.50 15.80 2.25
C GLU A 412 -18.09 15.92 0.77
N SER A 413 -16.79 15.92 0.50
CA SER A 413 -16.26 16.15 -0.85
C SER A 413 -16.62 15.05 -1.86
N VAL A 414 -16.87 13.83 -1.39
CA VAL A 414 -17.31 12.70 -2.22
C VAL A 414 -18.82 12.41 -2.09
N GLY A 415 -19.53 13.17 -1.25
CA GLY A 415 -20.97 13.01 -1.02
C GLY A 415 -21.34 11.67 -0.37
N TRP A 416 -20.46 11.08 0.44
CA TRP A 416 -20.70 9.80 1.09
C TRP A 416 -21.81 9.87 2.14
N LYS A 417 -22.74 8.90 2.11
CA LYS A 417 -23.91 8.85 3.01
C LYS A 417 -24.06 7.52 3.76
N GLY A 418 -23.04 6.66 3.67
CA GLY A 418 -23.10 5.33 4.26
C GLY A 418 -23.51 4.23 3.29
N GLY A 419 -23.47 2.99 3.75
CA GLY A 419 -23.81 1.79 3.01
C GLY A 419 -22.63 0.82 2.83
N GLY A 420 -22.93 -0.35 2.28
CA GLY A 420 -21.94 -1.41 2.06
C GLY A 420 -21.57 -2.17 3.34
N GLY A 421 -20.42 -2.83 3.32
CA GLY A 421 -19.93 -3.62 4.43
C GLY A 421 -18.53 -4.17 4.21
N PHE A 422 -18.08 -5.01 5.14
CA PHE A 422 -16.83 -5.77 5.03
C PHE A 422 -16.95 -7.10 5.77
N ARG A 423 -16.12 -8.05 5.32
CA ARG A 423 -15.87 -9.32 6.01
C ARG A 423 -14.58 -9.23 6.79
N TYR A 424 -14.62 -9.71 8.02
CA TYR A 424 -13.44 -9.82 8.86
C TYR A 424 -12.89 -11.24 8.79
N TYR A 425 -11.58 -11.33 8.59
CA TYR A 425 -10.82 -12.59 8.56
C TYR A 425 -9.68 -12.53 9.56
N ARG A 426 -9.27 -13.69 10.06
CA ARG A 426 -7.97 -13.87 10.71
C ARG A 426 -7.12 -14.83 9.90
N VAL A 427 -5.81 -14.62 9.92
CA VAL A 427 -4.86 -15.61 9.41
C VAL A 427 -5.02 -16.89 10.27
N GLY A 428 -5.26 -18.02 9.62
CA GLY A 428 -5.41 -19.29 10.31
C GLY A 428 -4.10 -19.75 10.98
N PRO A 429 -4.18 -20.63 11.98
CA PRO A 429 -3.01 -21.19 12.64
C PRO A 429 -2.16 -22.02 11.67
N SER A 430 -0.97 -22.45 12.10
CA SER A 430 -0.18 -23.43 11.35
C SER A 430 -0.92 -24.76 11.25
N LEU A 431 -0.89 -25.35 10.05
CA LEU A 431 -1.47 -26.68 9.83
C LEU A 431 -0.81 -27.74 10.73
N LEU A 432 0.49 -27.60 10.98
CA LEU A 432 1.24 -28.54 11.81
C LEU A 432 1.70 -27.86 13.10
N GLU A 433 1.45 -28.52 14.22
CA GLU A 433 1.93 -28.15 15.55
C GLU A 433 2.80 -29.26 16.15
N LYS A 434 3.63 -28.92 17.14
CA LYS A 434 4.43 -29.91 17.85
C LYS A 434 3.60 -30.53 18.98
N ASP A 435 3.52 -31.86 19.02
CA ASP A 435 2.96 -32.59 20.14
C ASP A 435 3.90 -32.54 21.36
N GLN A 436 3.45 -33.12 22.48
CA GLN A 436 4.23 -33.18 23.72
C GLN A 436 5.59 -33.94 23.59
N PHE A 437 5.78 -34.67 22.50
CA PHE A 437 7.01 -35.42 22.21
C PHE A 437 7.87 -34.72 21.13
N GLY A 438 7.45 -33.54 20.65
CA GLY A 438 8.14 -32.78 19.61
C GLY A 438 7.87 -33.25 18.18
N ASN A 439 6.93 -34.17 17.96
CA ASN A 439 6.55 -34.62 16.61
C ASN A 439 5.57 -33.60 16.01
N LEU A 440 5.70 -33.33 14.72
CA LEU A 440 4.75 -32.50 13.99
C LEU A 440 3.48 -33.30 13.67
N VAL A 441 2.35 -32.81 14.19
CA VAL A 441 1.01 -33.36 14.02
C VAL A 441 0.09 -32.29 13.44
N ILE A 442 -1.03 -32.69 12.85
CA ILE A 442 -2.05 -31.75 12.36
C ILE A 442 -2.63 -31.03 13.57
N SER A 443 -2.67 -29.70 13.50
CA SER A 443 -3.23 -28.88 14.57
C SER A 443 -4.71 -29.21 14.81
N LYS A 444 -5.09 -29.28 16.09
CA LYS A 444 -6.45 -29.62 16.52
C LYS A 444 -7.48 -28.54 16.17
N GLU A 445 -7.03 -27.34 15.82
CA GLU A 445 -7.90 -26.26 15.39
C GLU A 445 -8.50 -26.51 13.98
N PHE A 446 -7.91 -27.42 13.19
CA PHE A 446 -8.39 -27.72 11.86
C PHE A 446 -9.57 -28.69 11.87
N ASN A 447 -10.73 -28.21 11.43
CA ASN A 447 -11.82 -29.11 11.04
C ASN A 447 -11.56 -29.70 9.64
N SER A 448 -12.43 -30.61 9.17
CA SER A 448 -12.25 -31.28 7.88
C SER A 448 -12.23 -30.34 6.68
N ALA A 449 -13.04 -29.29 6.69
CA ALA A 449 -13.10 -28.30 5.61
C ALA A 449 -11.85 -27.43 5.58
N MET A 450 -11.42 -26.93 6.73
CA MET A 450 -10.17 -26.15 6.87
C MET A 450 -8.95 -26.99 6.45
N LEU A 451 -8.91 -28.26 6.83
CA LEU A 451 -7.84 -29.18 6.43
C LEU A 451 -7.82 -29.37 4.91
N ALA A 452 -8.99 -29.55 4.30
CA ALA A 452 -9.11 -29.70 2.85
C ALA A 452 -8.65 -28.42 2.11
N GLU A 453 -9.05 -27.25 2.58
CA GLU A 453 -8.61 -25.97 2.02
C GLU A 453 -7.09 -25.77 2.14
N ALA A 454 -6.52 -26.03 3.32
CA ALA A 454 -5.08 -25.93 3.55
C ALA A 454 -4.30 -26.89 2.64
N MET A 455 -4.76 -28.13 2.49
CA MET A 455 -4.13 -29.12 1.63
C MET A 455 -4.26 -28.77 0.15
N CYS A 456 -5.38 -28.22 -0.29
CA CYS A 456 -5.54 -27.67 -1.64
C CYS A 456 -4.47 -26.61 -1.91
N LYS A 457 -4.31 -25.63 -1.03
CA LYS A 457 -3.28 -24.57 -1.16
C LYS A 457 -1.86 -25.13 -1.19
N LEU A 458 -1.55 -26.12 -0.35
CA LEU A 458 -0.24 -26.77 -0.27
C LEU A 458 0.10 -27.62 -1.51
N GLU A 459 -0.89 -28.22 -2.13
CA GLU A 459 -0.71 -29.09 -3.31
C GLU A 459 -0.98 -28.34 -4.63
N GLY A 460 -1.37 -27.06 -4.59
CA GLY A 460 -1.59 -26.23 -5.78
C GLY A 460 -2.97 -26.41 -6.42
N PHE A 461 -3.96 -26.88 -5.64
CA PHE A 461 -5.34 -27.03 -6.06
C PHE A 461 -6.18 -25.83 -5.59
N ILE A 462 -7.24 -25.51 -6.33
CA ILE A 462 -8.27 -24.56 -5.93
C ILE A 462 -9.29 -25.30 -5.05
N TYR A 463 -9.53 -24.82 -3.83
CA TYR A 463 -10.54 -25.36 -2.96
C TYR A 463 -11.94 -25.00 -3.47
N ALA A 464 -12.66 -26.01 -3.93
CA ALA A 464 -14.02 -25.89 -4.48
C ALA A 464 -14.76 -27.21 -4.27
N PRO A 465 -15.32 -27.48 -3.08
CA PRO A 465 -15.97 -28.74 -2.79
C PRO A 465 -17.24 -28.94 -3.63
N SER A 466 -17.36 -30.10 -4.25
CA SER A 466 -18.56 -30.50 -5.01
C SER A 466 -19.72 -30.79 -4.06
N THR A 467 -20.92 -30.46 -4.49
CA THR A 467 -22.16 -30.80 -3.79
C THR A 467 -22.65 -32.21 -4.13
N THR A 468 -22.12 -32.81 -5.20
CA THR A 468 -22.52 -34.14 -5.70
C THR A 468 -21.46 -35.21 -5.47
N ASP A 469 -20.19 -34.88 -5.70
CA ASP A 469 -19.08 -35.80 -5.62
C ASP A 469 -18.31 -35.62 -4.32
N TYR A 470 -18.54 -36.46 -3.33
CA TYR A 470 -17.95 -36.38 -1.97
C TYR A 470 -16.41 -36.38 -1.95
N TRP A 471 -15.79 -36.94 -2.97
CA TRP A 471 -14.34 -37.02 -3.12
C TRP A 471 -13.72 -35.78 -3.79
N GLN A 472 -14.53 -34.91 -4.41
CA GLN A 472 -14.06 -33.69 -5.05
C GLN A 472 -14.12 -32.51 -4.06
N GLN A 473 -13.01 -32.21 -3.40
CA GLN A 473 -12.89 -31.07 -2.49
C GLN A 473 -12.16 -29.88 -3.14
N GLY A 474 -11.49 -30.11 -4.25
CA GLY A 474 -10.83 -29.08 -5.03
C GLY A 474 -10.35 -29.64 -6.38
N HIS A 475 -9.84 -28.75 -7.22
CA HIS A 475 -9.37 -29.09 -8.57
C HIS A 475 -8.13 -28.26 -8.94
N SER A 476 -7.27 -28.81 -9.79
CA SER A 476 -6.17 -28.08 -10.44
C SER A 476 -6.46 -27.83 -11.92
N THR A 477 -7.20 -28.76 -12.53
CA THR A 477 -7.69 -28.69 -13.92
C THR A 477 -9.15 -29.20 -13.98
N GLU A 478 -9.73 -29.28 -15.16
CA GLU A 478 -11.06 -29.86 -15.38
C GLU A 478 -11.13 -31.37 -15.11
N ALA A 479 -9.97 -32.05 -15.08
CA ALA A 479 -9.88 -33.50 -14.91
C ALA A 479 -9.03 -33.94 -13.72
N ASP A 480 -8.43 -33.02 -12.97
CA ASP A 480 -7.52 -33.32 -11.85
C ASP A 480 -8.05 -32.74 -10.54
N PHE A 481 -8.33 -33.61 -9.57
CA PHE A 481 -9.05 -33.31 -8.34
C PHE A 481 -8.27 -33.72 -7.10
N ILE A 482 -8.68 -33.23 -5.92
CA ILE A 482 -8.10 -33.56 -4.63
C ILE A 482 -9.16 -33.99 -3.63
N TYR A 483 -8.85 -35.05 -2.86
CA TYR A 483 -9.62 -35.52 -1.70
C TYR A 483 -8.72 -35.57 -0.47
N VAL A 484 -9.18 -35.01 0.62
CA VAL A 484 -8.42 -34.88 1.88
C VAL A 484 -9.22 -35.51 3.02
N THR A 485 -8.56 -36.40 3.79
CA THR A 485 -9.16 -37.04 4.95
C THR A 485 -8.10 -37.39 5.99
N THR A 486 -8.45 -37.38 7.27
CA THR A 486 -7.57 -37.85 8.36
C THR A 486 -7.64 -39.36 8.56
N GLN A 487 -8.53 -40.05 7.86
CA GLN A 487 -8.76 -41.47 8.03
C GLN A 487 -7.61 -42.33 7.44
N THR A 488 -7.54 -43.57 7.90
CA THR A 488 -6.74 -44.60 7.26
C THR A 488 -7.57 -45.29 6.19
N LEU A 489 -7.07 -45.27 4.96
CA LEU A 489 -7.79 -45.86 3.82
C LEU A 489 -7.35 -47.28 3.57
N THR A 490 -8.35 -48.16 3.37
CA THR A 490 -8.14 -49.58 2.97
C THR A 490 -8.08 -49.70 1.44
N ARG A 491 -7.67 -50.86 0.94
CA ARG A 491 -7.63 -51.17 -0.49
C ARG A 491 -9.03 -51.10 -1.12
N GLU A 492 -10.06 -51.59 -0.42
CA GLU A 492 -11.46 -51.59 -0.89
C GLU A 492 -12.00 -50.18 -1.03
N GLN A 493 -11.69 -49.29 -0.06
CA GLN A 493 -12.08 -47.90 -0.13
C GLN A 493 -11.39 -47.17 -1.29
N LEU A 494 -10.14 -47.46 -1.56
CA LEU A 494 -9.41 -46.88 -2.70
C LEU A 494 -9.90 -47.42 -4.04
N GLN A 495 -10.28 -48.71 -4.11
CA GLN A 495 -10.92 -49.27 -5.29
C GLN A 495 -12.23 -48.53 -5.59
N LYS A 496 -13.08 -48.32 -4.56
CA LYS A 496 -14.30 -47.57 -4.73
C LYS A 496 -14.05 -46.13 -5.20
N LEU A 497 -13.09 -45.45 -4.62
CA LEU A 497 -12.70 -44.10 -5.07
C LEU A 497 -12.23 -44.11 -6.53
N SER A 498 -11.40 -45.11 -6.91
CA SER A 498 -10.94 -45.25 -8.30
C SER A 498 -12.10 -45.46 -9.29
N ASP A 499 -13.07 -46.27 -8.89
CA ASP A 499 -14.28 -46.52 -9.71
C ASP A 499 -15.17 -45.29 -9.81
N ASP A 500 -15.40 -44.56 -8.69
CA ASP A 500 -16.20 -43.34 -8.63
C ASP A 500 -15.56 -42.18 -9.44
N VAL A 501 -14.22 -42.04 -9.42
CA VAL A 501 -13.47 -41.04 -10.21
C VAL A 501 -13.50 -41.37 -11.69
N GLY A 502 -13.41 -42.66 -12.04
CA GLY A 502 -13.41 -43.18 -13.41
C GLY A 502 -12.09 -42.97 -14.15
N PRO A 503 -11.97 -43.49 -15.39
CA PRO A 503 -10.70 -43.59 -16.10
C PRO A 503 -10.19 -42.25 -16.71
N ASN A 504 -11.06 -41.26 -16.86
CA ASN A 504 -10.73 -40.01 -17.56
C ASN A 504 -10.37 -38.88 -16.60
N ARG A 505 -10.37 -39.12 -15.30
CA ARG A 505 -10.09 -38.13 -14.25
C ARG A 505 -8.98 -38.66 -13.35
N THR A 506 -8.24 -37.75 -12.72
CA THR A 506 -7.21 -38.08 -11.72
C THR A 506 -7.59 -37.52 -10.36
N LEU A 507 -7.24 -38.25 -9.29
CA LEU A 507 -7.49 -37.85 -7.93
C LEU A 507 -6.24 -37.93 -7.08
N LEU A 508 -5.81 -36.78 -6.53
CA LEU A 508 -4.84 -36.74 -5.45
C LEU A 508 -5.55 -36.97 -4.11
N ILE A 509 -5.18 -38.03 -3.42
CA ILE A 509 -5.70 -38.36 -2.09
C ILE A 509 -4.67 -38.03 -1.04
N CYS A 510 -5.00 -37.10 -0.13
CA CYS A 510 -4.21 -36.80 1.06
C CYS A 510 -4.90 -37.37 2.29
N CYS A 511 -4.33 -38.40 2.89
CA CYS A 511 -4.96 -39.14 4.00
C CYS A 511 -4.03 -39.32 5.20
N GLY A 512 -4.59 -39.68 6.36
CA GLY A 512 -3.82 -39.97 7.58
C GLY A 512 -2.91 -41.15 7.43
N ALA A 513 -3.39 -42.25 6.82
CA ALA A 513 -2.62 -43.44 6.50
C ALA A 513 -3.29 -44.27 5.39
N PHE A 514 -2.55 -45.19 4.82
CA PHE A 514 -3.07 -46.22 3.92
C PHE A 514 -2.26 -47.52 4.06
N ARG A 515 -2.89 -48.67 3.75
CA ARG A 515 -2.28 -50.00 3.86
C ARG A 515 -2.52 -50.83 2.61
N GLY A 516 -1.57 -51.69 2.29
CA GLY A 516 -1.75 -52.71 1.24
C GLY A 516 -1.75 -52.21 -0.20
N ILE A 517 -1.10 -51.08 -0.48
CA ILE A 517 -1.07 -50.44 -1.79
C ILE A 517 0.37 -50.33 -2.29
N LYS A 518 0.56 -50.64 -3.57
CA LYS A 518 1.79 -50.36 -4.32
C LYS A 518 1.55 -49.23 -5.30
N ALA A 519 2.62 -48.50 -5.62
CA ALA A 519 2.54 -47.48 -6.68
C ALA A 519 2.10 -48.16 -7.99
N GLY A 520 1.05 -47.63 -8.62
CA GLY A 520 0.49 -48.16 -9.87
C GLY A 520 -0.69 -49.12 -9.71
N ASP A 521 -1.10 -49.51 -8.49
CA ASP A 521 -2.32 -50.31 -8.28
C ASP A 521 -3.60 -49.63 -8.79
N PHE A 522 -3.61 -48.29 -8.78
CA PHE A 522 -4.73 -47.47 -9.24
C PHE A 522 -4.17 -46.36 -10.15
N PRO A 523 -4.30 -46.46 -11.48
CA PRO A 523 -3.66 -45.52 -12.42
C PRO A 523 -4.24 -44.10 -12.34
N ASN A 524 -5.48 -43.95 -11.87
CA ASN A 524 -6.17 -42.66 -11.71
C ASN A 524 -6.07 -42.06 -10.28
N LEU A 525 -5.38 -42.75 -9.35
CA LEU A 525 -5.20 -42.27 -7.98
C LEU A 525 -3.72 -42.04 -7.64
N THR A 526 -3.47 -40.92 -6.98
CA THR A 526 -2.20 -40.63 -6.29
C THR A 526 -2.45 -40.50 -4.79
N VAL A 527 -1.82 -41.33 -3.95
CA VAL A 527 -2.10 -41.33 -2.50
C VAL A 527 -0.89 -40.88 -1.70
N LYS A 528 -1.09 -39.86 -0.87
CA LYS A 528 -0.08 -39.25 0.02
C LYS A 528 -0.51 -39.33 1.49
N LYS A 529 0.44 -39.45 2.42
CA LYS A 529 0.19 -39.43 3.87
C LYS A 529 0.44 -38.05 4.45
N ILE A 530 -0.53 -37.50 5.17
CA ILE A 530 -0.39 -36.29 5.99
C ILE A 530 0.10 -36.71 7.40
N PRO A 531 1.00 -35.98 8.10
CA PRO A 531 1.70 -34.76 7.67
C PRO A 531 2.95 -35.02 6.81
N LYS A 532 3.41 -36.28 6.68
CA LYS A 532 4.70 -36.63 6.02
C LYS A 532 4.88 -36.01 4.63
N ALA A 533 3.80 -35.95 3.86
CA ALA A 533 3.83 -35.37 2.50
C ALA A 533 4.16 -33.90 2.45
N VAL A 534 3.92 -33.18 3.54
CA VAL A 534 4.02 -31.71 3.59
C VAL A 534 5.19 -31.20 4.44
N LEU A 535 5.81 -32.07 5.28
CA LEU A 535 6.85 -31.68 6.24
C LEU A 535 7.98 -30.81 5.65
N ALA A 536 8.44 -31.13 4.46
CA ALA A 536 9.56 -30.43 3.82
C ALA A 536 9.13 -29.22 2.96
N LYS A 537 7.82 -28.96 2.85
CA LYS A 537 7.31 -27.91 1.95
C LYS A 537 7.45 -26.51 2.53
N CYS A 538 7.25 -26.35 3.84
CA CYS A 538 7.15 -25.07 4.50
C CYS A 538 7.89 -25.04 5.84
N GLU A 539 8.08 -23.87 6.39
CA GLU A 539 8.39 -23.62 7.79
C GLU A 539 7.08 -23.68 8.58
N TRP A 540 7.03 -24.56 9.60
CA TRP A 540 5.80 -24.83 10.33
C TRP A 540 5.81 -24.19 11.71
N GLY A 541 4.65 -23.72 12.16
CA GLY A 541 4.49 -23.11 13.49
C GLY A 541 5.16 -21.75 13.62
N HIS A 542 5.31 -21.03 12.51
CA HIS A 542 5.83 -19.68 12.49
C HIS A 542 4.70 -18.72 12.13
N ASP A 543 4.19 -18.00 13.13
CA ASP A 543 2.96 -17.21 13.01
C ASP A 543 3.21 -15.72 12.80
N ASP A 544 4.46 -15.27 12.99
CA ASP A 544 4.86 -13.88 12.89
C ASP A 544 6.20 -13.75 12.17
N TYR A 545 6.19 -13.04 11.04
CA TYR A 545 7.36 -12.69 10.24
C TYR A 545 7.68 -11.18 10.37
N SER A 546 7.12 -10.52 11.36
CA SER A 546 7.52 -9.16 11.70
C SER A 546 8.92 -9.14 12.33
N LEU A 547 9.49 -7.94 12.47
CA LEU A 547 10.82 -7.77 13.06
C LEU A 547 10.74 -7.88 14.59
N GLU A 548 10.49 -9.07 15.13
CA GLU A 548 10.71 -9.32 16.55
C GLU A 548 12.19 -9.65 16.81
N ILE A 549 12.75 -9.05 17.87
CA ILE A 549 14.17 -9.22 18.29
C ILE A 549 14.55 -10.71 18.49
N GLN A 550 13.57 -11.55 18.78
CA GLN A 550 13.78 -12.99 19.01
C GLN A 550 14.13 -13.80 17.76
N ASN A 551 13.85 -13.29 16.57
CA ASN A 551 14.07 -13.97 15.29
C ASN A 551 15.34 -13.54 14.57
N LEU A 552 16.21 -12.76 15.22
CA LEU A 552 17.44 -12.27 14.60
C LEU A 552 18.49 -13.37 14.49
N PRO A 553 19.17 -13.53 13.34
CA PRO A 553 20.25 -14.49 13.21
C PRO A 553 21.39 -14.15 14.17
N VAL A 554 21.76 -15.08 15.02
CA VAL A 554 22.95 -14.97 15.86
C VAL A 554 24.16 -15.04 14.93
N VAL A 555 24.93 -13.96 14.83
CA VAL A 555 26.21 -13.97 14.13
C VAL A 555 27.16 -14.80 14.99
N GLU A 556 27.43 -16.06 14.62
CA GLU A 556 28.54 -16.81 15.19
C GLU A 556 29.84 -16.07 14.87
N GLY A 557 30.38 -15.43 15.90
CA GLY A 557 31.68 -14.76 15.80
C GLY A 557 32.74 -15.79 15.43
N LYS A 558 33.36 -15.63 14.27
CA LYS A 558 34.60 -16.32 13.95
C LYS A 558 35.62 -15.97 15.04
N SER A 559 35.90 -16.93 15.92
CA SER A 559 37.01 -16.86 16.86
C SER A 559 38.33 -16.77 16.05
N GLY A 560 38.79 -15.58 15.86
CA GLY A 560 40.14 -15.32 15.34
C GLY A 560 41.17 -15.73 16.36
N ALA A 561 41.99 -16.69 16.01
CA ALA A 561 43.17 -17.07 16.75
C ALA A 561 44.10 -15.87 17.00
N SER A 562 44.38 -15.52 18.25
CA SER A 562 45.48 -14.70 18.62
C SER A 562 46.40 -15.44 19.60
N ARG A 563 47.66 -15.46 19.25
CA ARG A 563 48.76 -16.07 20.00
C ARG A 563 49.10 -15.28 21.27
N GLY A 564 49.33 -16.02 22.34
CA GLY A 564 50.48 -15.93 23.26
C GLY A 564 50.58 -14.75 24.21
N GLY A 565 50.64 -15.07 25.48
CA GLY A 565 51.19 -14.23 26.54
C GLY A 565 50.65 -14.65 27.92
N ALA A 566 51.50 -15.36 28.68
CA ALA A 566 51.26 -15.81 30.04
C ALA A 566 51.26 -14.63 31.03
N GLU A 567 50.54 -14.75 32.11
CA GLU A 567 51.00 -14.80 33.52
C GLU A 567 49.86 -14.51 34.52
N ASP A 568 49.73 -15.44 35.38
CA ASP A 568 49.41 -15.50 36.81
C ASP A 568 48.59 -14.39 37.51
N ALA A 569 47.57 -14.77 38.24
CA ALA A 569 47.41 -14.84 39.66
C ALA A 569 45.97 -14.66 40.18
N GLU A 570 45.58 -15.61 41.00
CA GLU A 570 44.69 -15.54 42.18
C GLU A 570 43.19 -15.39 42.07
N ARG A 571 42.57 -16.53 42.40
CA ARG A 571 41.24 -16.63 43.04
C ARG A 571 41.30 -16.24 44.52
N PRO A 572 40.18 -15.84 45.13
CA PRO A 572 39.45 -16.85 45.90
C PRO A 572 37.91 -16.72 45.88
N ARG A 573 37.37 -17.89 46.25
CA ARG A 573 36.00 -18.32 46.48
C ARG A 573 35.23 -17.51 47.55
N THR A 574 33.91 -17.44 47.44
CA THR A 574 32.84 -18.06 48.29
C THR A 574 31.59 -17.16 48.23
N LYS A 575 30.41 -17.59 48.19
CA LYS A 575 29.41 -18.49 48.71
C LYS A 575 28.00 -18.04 48.32
N ALA A 576 27.18 -19.00 48.09
CA ALA A 576 25.75 -18.92 47.82
C ALA A 576 24.92 -18.21 48.88
N HIS A 577 23.81 -17.57 48.46
CA HIS A 577 22.54 -17.76 49.19
C HIS A 577 21.31 -17.54 48.27
N ARG A 578 20.40 -18.49 48.45
CA ARG A 578 19.03 -18.60 47.95
C ARG A 578 18.13 -17.47 48.47
N ARG A 579 17.17 -16.99 47.68
CA ARG A 579 15.72 -17.13 47.90
C ARG A 579 14.86 -16.11 47.12
N LYS A 580 13.92 -16.70 46.39
CA LYS A 580 12.47 -16.43 46.28
C LYS A 580 11.93 -15.10 45.76
N GLN A 581 11.21 -15.27 44.65
CA GLN A 581 9.83 -14.83 44.33
C GLN A 581 9.39 -13.40 44.69
N ALA A 582 8.95 -12.64 43.72
CA ALA A 582 7.51 -12.41 43.40
C ALA A 582 7.38 -11.30 42.37
N ALA A 583 6.61 -11.59 41.43
CA ALA A 583 5.62 -10.85 40.65
C ALA A 583 5.44 -9.34 40.89
N ALA A 584 5.21 -8.71 39.76
CA ALA A 584 4.22 -7.67 39.47
C ALA A 584 4.72 -6.24 39.30
N ASN A 585 4.30 -5.75 38.17
CA ASN A 585 3.82 -4.40 37.83
C ASN A 585 4.77 -3.40 37.18
N SER A 586 4.45 -3.24 35.90
CA SER A 586 4.54 -2.00 35.16
C SER A 586 4.17 -0.75 35.98
N ALA A 587 4.98 0.27 35.89
CA ALA A 587 4.51 1.65 36.04
C ALA A 587 5.53 2.59 35.42
N SER A 588 4.98 3.46 34.58
CA SER A 588 5.55 4.53 33.84
C SER A 588 6.50 5.42 34.62
N LEU A 589 7.60 5.77 33.97
CA LEU A 589 8.53 6.80 34.43
C LEU A 589 8.13 8.13 33.78
N PHE A 590 7.15 8.82 34.33
CA PHE A 590 6.95 10.27 34.16
C PHE A 590 5.97 10.72 35.23
N ASP A 591 6.51 11.03 36.42
CA ASP A 591 5.92 11.93 37.41
C ASP A 591 6.96 12.16 38.50
N MET A 592 7.58 13.29 38.48
CA MET A 592 8.10 13.98 39.66
C MET A 592 8.68 15.34 39.24
N ALA A 593 7.91 16.37 39.51
CA ALA A 593 8.38 17.59 40.15
C ALA A 593 7.28 18.65 40.13
N GLU A 594 6.50 18.72 41.19
CA GLU A 594 5.91 19.96 41.72
C GLU A 594 5.46 19.75 43.18
N THR A 595 6.25 20.23 44.09
CA THR A 595 5.86 20.71 45.43
C THR A 595 6.74 21.91 45.70
N GLY A 596 6.33 23.09 45.73
CA GLY A 596 5.42 23.76 46.60
C GLY A 596 6.21 24.59 47.60
N VAL A 597 6.16 25.89 47.55
CA VAL A 597 6.13 26.75 48.75
C VAL A 597 5.51 28.11 48.42
N SER A 598 4.47 28.43 49.14
CA SER A 598 3.73 29.68 49.21
C SER A 598 4.42 30.76 50.03
N ARG A 599 4.14 32.02 49.72
CA ARG A 599 3.86 33.22 50.57
C ARG A 599 4.32 34.45 49.80
N GLY A 600 3.50 35.41 49.54
CA GLY A 600 2.73 36.29 50.33
C GLY A 600 2.86 37.67 49.75
N GLY A 601 1.76 38.35 49.52
CA GLY A 601 1.61 39.76 49.91
C GLY A 601 1.71 40.86 48.85
N ALA A 602 0.56 41.51 48.59
CA ALA A 602 0.29 42.94 48.51
C ALA A 602 0.44 43.70 47.18
N GLU A 603 -0.72 44.03 46.61
CA GLU A 603 -1.22 45.37 46.28
C GLU A 603 -0.30 46.35 45.50
N ASN A 604 -0.63 46.87 44.35
CA ASN A 604 -1.45 48.04 44.08
C ASN A 604 -1.30 48.59 42.68
N ASP A 605 -2.41 48.92 42.11
CA ASP A 605 -2.76 50.08 41.27
C ASP A 605 -1.90 50.57 40.09
N GLY A 606 -2.61 50.77 38.96
CA GLY A 606 -2.41 51.95 38.19
C GLY A 606 -2.38 51.84 36.65
N LYS A 607 -3.56 51.88 36.08
CA LYS A 607 -3.95 52.68 34.87
C LYS A 607 -2.88 53.12 33.85
N GLN A 608 -3.12 52.78 32.63
CA GLN A 608 -3.43 53.66 31.48
C GLN A 608 -2.82 53.21 30.16
N THR A 609 -3.68 52.92 29.21
CA THR A 609 -3.46 53.07 27.77
C THR A 609 -3.28 54.55 27.40
N PRO A 610 -2.93 55.02 26.18
CA PRO A 610 -2.97 54.39 24.86
C PRO A 610 -1.89 54.87 23.84
N THR A 611 -2.02 54.33 22.61
CA THR A 611 -1.81 54.99 21.29
C THR A 611 -0.46 54.99 20.60
N SER A 612 -0.54 54.54 19.39
CA SER A 612 -0.08 55.04 18.07
C SER A 612 1.07 54.32 17.37
N ALA A 613 0.73 53.75 16.24
CA ALA A 613 1.59 53.62 15.06
C ALA A 613 1.66 55.02 14.37
N PRO A 614 2.49 55.32 13.39
CA PRO A 614 3.11 54.66 12.26
C PRO A 614 4.52 55.23 11.90
N PRO A 615 5.08 55.27 10.68
CA PRO A 615 4.83 54.61 9.39
C PRO A 615 6.09 54.05 8.68
N ARG A 616 5.85 53.55 7.49
CA ARG A 616 6.76 53.10 6.40
C ARG A 616 7.86 54.11 6.06
N GLU A 617 9.03 53.57 5.64
CA GLU A 617 9.80 54.16 4.54
C GLU A 617 10.58 53.09 3.77
N ASP A 618 10.44 53.23 2.44
CA ASP A 618 11.14 52.52 1.39
C ASP A 618 12.64 52.80 1.39
N PHE A 619 13.48 51.84 1.02
CA PHE A 619 14.73 52.12 0.32
C PHE A 619 15.02 51.02 -0.71
N PHE A 620 14.82 51.35 -1.97
CA PHE A 620 15.53 50.86 -3.13
C PHE A 620 17.00 51.30 -3.08
N ASP A 621 17.95 50.52 -3.41
CA ASP A 621 18.76 50.67 -4.61
C ASP A 621 20.01 49.78 -4.67
N ASN A 622 20.18 49.11 -5.81
CA ASN A 622 21.34 48.85 -6.65
C ASN A 622 22.70 48.39 -6.09
N ARG A 623 23.18 47.32 -6.67
CA ARG A 623 24.38 47.11 -7.55
C ARG A 623 24.88 45.66 -7.48
N LEU A 624 24.72 44.91 -8.53
CA LEU A 624 25.53 44.73 -9.74
C LEU A 624 26.94 44.16 -9.52
N LYS A 625 27.10 43.05 -10.23
CA LYS A 625 28.29 42.55 -10.97
C LYS A 625 29.20 41.52 -10.33
N GLY A 626 29.23 40.43 -11.02
CA GLY A 626 30.45 39.77 -11.49
C GLY A 626 30.83 38.47 -10.78
N ILE A 627 30.52 37.38 -11.28
CA ILE A 627 31.31 36.48 -12.12
C ILE A 627 30.35 35.42 -12.64
#